data_8626cc7e48f8d66d9e39998367849c09
#
_entry.id   8626cc7e48f8d66d9e39998367849c09
#
_cell.length_a   1.000
_cell.length_b   1.000
_cell.length_c   1.000
_cell.angle_alpha   90.00
_cell.angle_beta   90.00
_cell.angle_gamma   90.00
#
_symmetry.space_group_name_H-M   'P 1'
#
loop_
_entity.id
_entity.type
_entity.pdbx_description
1 polymer ?
#
loop_
_entity_poly.entity_id
_entity_poly.type
_entity_poly.pdbx_seq_one_letter_code
_entity_poly.pdbx_strand_id
1 'polypeptide(L)'
;MIQINVNVTDDISPMLAEVISSLSGQQASEANEVAGRAALNAAIQYHREFDKAGGWKGKRYLGPGPNDGSSFGADVARGWHFVDSDKDGATIRNEASYYAFKVTGGTITPKRAKNLTIPLIQAAKGLYASVYQQNTGRRLFKPKGKDVLMEKTENGGVRAVYALVKSVTMGPWPGSLPDEDEIADAFTESYLEHIEDIISRS
;
A
#
# COMPACT_ATOMS: atom_id res chain seq x y z
N MET A 1 -3.69 2.10 -7.67
CA MET A 1 -2.41 1.77 -8.34
C MET A 1 -1.42 2.89 -8.04
N ILE A 2 -0.23 2.57 -7.61
CA ILE A 2 0.91 3.48 -7.46
C ILE A 2 2.01 2.97 -8.38
N GLN A 3 2.58 3.88 -9.16
CA GLN A 3 3.68 3.59 -10.08
C GLN A 3 4.83 4.53 -9.72
N ILE A 4 6.03 4.00 -9.66
CA ILE A 4 7.27 4.74 -9.47
C ILE A 4 8.13 4.52 -10.70
N ASN A 5 8.52 5.61 -11.34
CA ASN A 5 9.52 5.61 -12.40
C ASN A 5 10.82 6.11 -11.79
N VAL A 6 11.84 5.29 -11.87
CA VAL A 6 13.17 5.63 -11.34
C VAL A 6 14.10 5.85 -12.53
N ASN A 7 14.66 7.03 -12.59
CA ASN A 7 15.62 7.42 -13.62
C ASN A 7 16.88 7.92 -12.93
N VAL A 8 18.04 7.63 -13.49
CA VAL A 8 19.30 8.25 -13.06
C VAL A 8 19.38 9.62 -13.73
N THR A 9 19.10 10.67 -12.96
CA THR A 9 19.39 12.06 -13.34
C THR A 9 20.33 12.64 -12.29
N ASP A 10 21.47 13.06 -12.72
CA ASP A 10 22.70 12.94 -12.17
C ASP A 10 23.50 14.12 -11.60
N ASP A 11 24.45 13.88 -10.73
CA ASP A 11 25.74 14.55 -10.61
C ASP A 11 26.90 13.52 -10.70
N ILE A 12 26.80 12.65 -11.68
CA ILE A 12 27.76 11.58 -11.93
C ILE A 12 29.07 12.21 -12.41
N SER A 13 30.20 11.69 -11.95
CA SER A 13 31.50 12.17 -12.42
C SER A 13 31.56 12.13 -13.95
N PRO A 14 32.23 13.09 -14.61
CA PRO A 14 32.31 13.15 -16.08
C PRO A 14 32.74 11.83 -16.73
N MET A 15 33.60 11.07 -16.07
CA MET A 15 34.05 9.74 -16.52
C MET A 15 32.91 8.73 -16.58
N LEU A 16 32.05 8.73 -15.57
CA LEU A 16 30.90 7.82 -15.50
C LEU A 16 29.83 8.20 -16.52
N ALA A 17 29.62 9.50 -16.74
CA ALA A 17 28.73 9.99 -17.79
C ALA A 17 29.19 9.57 -19.19
N GLU A 18 30.50 9.57 -19.46
CA GLU A 18 31.09 9.09 -20.72
C GLU A 18 30.84 7.59 -20.89
N VAL A 19 31.06 6.79 -19.85
CA VAL A 19 30.77 5.34 -19.87
C VAL A 19 29.30 5.07 -20.13
N ILE A 20 28.40 5.72 -19.41
CA ILE A 20 26.95 5.55 -19.59
C ILE A 20 26.54 5.93 -21.01
N SER A 21 27.12 7.01 -21.58
CA SER A 21 26.81 7.44 -22.94
C SER A 21 27.33 6.48 -24.01
N SER A 22 28.33 5.66 -23.68
CA SER A 22 28.92 4.65 -24.59
C SER A 22 28.15 3.32 -24.58
N LEU A 23 27.28 3.09 -23.61
CA LEU A 23 26.47 1.88 -23.56
C LEU A 23 25.54 1.79 -24.76
N SER A 24 25.40 0.60 -25.31
CA SER A 24 24.33 0.34 -26.26
C SER A 24 22.98 0.46 -25.59
N GLY A 25 21.92 0.78 -26.33
CA GLY A 25 20.56 0.84 -25.76
C GLY A 25 20.13 -0.46 -25.06
N GLN A 26 20.64 -1.61 -25.48
CA GLN A 26 20.40 -2.90 -24.83
C GLN A 26 21.12 -2.99 -23.48
N GLN A 27 22.41 -2.61 -23.42
CA GLN A 27 23.16 -2.62 -22.15
C GLN A 27 22.55 -1.66 -21.12
N ALA A 28 22.13 -0.48 -21.55
CA ALA A 28 21.43 0.47 -20.67
C ALA A 28 20.10 -0.11 -20.16
N SER A 29 19.33 -0.79 -21.01
CA SER A 29 18.07 -1.44 -20.60
C SER A 29 18.31 -2.59 -19.62
N GLU A 30 19.35 -3.40 -19.82
CA GLU A 30 19.73 -4.48 -18.90
C GLU A 30 20.16 -3.92 -17.53
N ALA A 31 20.97 -2.86 -17.52
CA ALA A 31 21.37 -2.18 -16.28
C ALA A 31 20.14 -1.61 -15.53
N ASN A 32 19.23 -0.97 -16.24
CA ASN A 32 17.99 -0.46 -15.68
C ASN A 32 17.06 -1.59 -15.19
N GLU A 33 17.04 -2.75 -15.81
CA GLU A 33 16.30 -3.90 -15.32
C GLU A 33 16.85 -4.38 -13.97
N VAL A 34 18.17 -4.57 -13.87
CA VAL A 34 18.83 -5.00 -12.62
C VAL A 34 18.57 -3.99 -11.50
N ALA A 35 18.80 -2.71 -11.78
CA ALA A 35 18.56 -1.62 -10.84
C ALA A 35 17.09 -1.48 -10.45
N GLY A 36 16.16 -1.63 -11.38
CA GLY A 36 14.73 -1.60 -11.13
C GLY A 36 14.25 -2.74 -10.21
N ARG A 37 14.91 -3.90 -10.29
CA ARG A 37 14.65 -5.02 -9.36
C ARG A 37 15.19 -4.74 -7.96
N ALA A 38 16.29 -4.01 -7.81
CA ALA A 38 16.79 -3.55 -6.52
C ALA A 38 15.83 -2.54 -5.89
N ALA A 39 15.39 -1.54 -6.65
CA ALA A 39 14.36 -0.58 -6.23
C ALA A 39 13.03 -1.28 -5.81
N LEU A 40 12.61 -2.31 -6.56
CA LEU A 40 11.46 -3.14 -6.21
C LEU A 40 11.65 -3.82 -4.85
N ASN A 41 12.82 -4.41 -4.61
CA ASN A 41 13.12 -5.08 -3.35
C ASN A 41 13.14 -4.09 -2.18
N ALA A 42 13.69 -2.88 -2.36
CA ALA A 42 13.66 -1.81 -1.37
C ALA A 42 12.21 -1.42 -1.01
N ALA A 43 11.34 -1.21 -2.01
CA ALA A 43 9.94 -0.88 -1.79
C ALA A 43 9.18 -2.00 -1.04
N ILE A 44 9.43 -3.27 -1.37
CA ILE A 44 8.85 -4.43 -0.67
C ILE A 44 9.34 -4.49 0.78
N GLN A 45 10.64 -4.30 1.00
CA GLN A 45 11.23 -4.36 2.33
C GLN A 45 10.71 -3.21 3.21
N TYR A 46 10.65 -1.99 2.69
CA TYR A 46 10.06 -0.85 3.38
C TYR A 46 8.66 -1.19 3.91
N HIS A 47 7.79 -1.72 3.07
CA HIS A 47 6.42 -2.01 3.49
C HIS A 47 6.32 -3.18 4.48
N ARG A 48 7.22 -4.15 4.42
CA ARG A 48 7.31 -5.21 5.43
C ARG A 48 7.70 -4.65 6.80
N GLU A 49 8.68 -3.76 6.84
CA GLU A 49 9.13 -3.12 8.07
C GLU A 49 8.09 -2.14 8.61
N PHE A 50 7.48 -1.34 7.74
CA PHE A 50 6.39 -0.43 8.09
C PHE A 50 5.19 -1.19 8.70
N ASP A 51 4.81 -2.32 8.13
CA ASP A 51 3.74 -3.17 8.68
C ASP A 51 4.14 -3.79 10.02
N LYS A 52 5.36 -4.34 10.13
CA LYS A 52 5.92 -4.91 11.36
C LYS A 52 5.98 -3.87 12.48
N ALA A 53 6.35 -2.64 12.17
CA ALA A 53 6.33 -1.51 13.11
C ALA A 53 4.90 -1.04 13.47
N GLY A 54 3.88 -1.58 12.84
CA GLY A 54 2.49 -1.18 13.05
C GLY A 54 2.11 0.12 12.36
N GLY A 55 2.84 0.53 11.33
CA GLY A 55 2.62 1.77 10.58
C GLY A 55 1.22 1.92 10.00
N TRP A 56 0.55 0.82 9.66
CA TRP A 56 -0.84 0.83 9.19
C TRP A 56 -1.90 0.92 10.30
N LYS A 57 -1.50 0.92 11.57
CA LYS A 57 -2.43 0.97 12.71
C LYS A 57 -2.81 2.42 13.02
N GLY A 58 -4.08 2.76 12.85
CA GLY A 58 -4.61 4.06 13.26
C GLY A 58 -4.87 4.14 14.76
N LYS A 59 -5.15 5.38 15.26
CA LYS A 59 -5.46 5.64 16.67
C LYS A 59 -6.64 4.81 17.23
N ARG A 60 -7.54 4.33 16.37
CA ARG A 60 -8.71 3.50 16.72
C ARG A 60 -8.58 2.10 16.13
N TYR A 61 -7.39 1.52 16.20
CA TYR A 61 -7.19 0.17 15.72
C TYR A 61 -7.95 -0.85 16.57
N LEU A 62 -8.86 -1.59 15.93
CA LEU A 62 -9.70 -2.62 16.58
C LEU A 62 -9.02 -4.00 16.65
N GLY A 63 -7.79 -4.13 16.14
CA GLY A 63 -7.13 -5.43 15.95
C GLY A 63 -7.59 -6.17 14.69
N PRO A 64 -7.10 -7.39 14.43
CA PRO A 64 -7.54 -8.21 13.31
C PRO A 64 -9.02 -8.56 13.43
N GLY A 65 -9.72 -8.59 12.31
CA GLY A 65 -11.13 -9.00 12.25
C GLY A 65 -11.26 -10.52 12.08
N PRO A 66 -12.49 -11.07 12.20
CA PRO A 66 -12.72 -12.51 12.08
C PRO A 66 -12.41 -13.10 10.70
N ASN A 67 -12.31 -12.27 9.66
CA ASN A 67 -12.01 -12.67 8.28
C ASN A 67 -10.73 -12.02 7.74
N ASP A 68 -9.86 -11.48 8.57
CA ASP A 68 -8.57 -10.92 8.13
C ASP A 68 -7.59 -12.06 7.85
N GLY A 69 -7.76 -12.74 6.71
CA GLY A 69 -6.85 -13.80 6.24
C GLY A 69 -5.48 -13.29 5.77
N SER A 70 -5.35 -11.99 5.51
CA SER A 70 -4.09 -11.29 5.29
C SER A 70 -4.14 -9.91 5.93
N SER A 71 -3.01 -9.39 6.42
CA SER A 71 -2.93 -8.01 6.84
C SER A 71 -2.84 -7.10 5.60
N PHE A 72 -3.47 -5.92 5.65
CA PHE A 72 -3.37 -4.94 4.56
C PHE A 72 -1.90 -4.61 4.23
N GLY A 73 -1.03 -4.53 5.24
CA GLY A 73 0.39 -4.30 5.05
C GLY A 73 1.09 -5.40 4.26
N ALA A 74 0.77 -6.66 4.53
CA ALA A 74 1.29 -7.78 3.75
C ALA A 74 0.80 -7.76 2.30
N ASP A 75 -0.44 -7.32 2.06
CA ASP A 75 -0.98 -7.18 0.69
C ASP A 75 -0.28 -6.04 -0.04
N VAL A 76 0.01 -4.91 0.63
CA VAL A 76 0.79 -3.81 0.04
C VAL A 76 2.21 -4.27 -0.30
N ALA A 77 2.91 -4.96 0.62
CA ALA A 77 4.25 -5.46 0.35
C ALA A 77 4.29 -6.45 -0.84
N ARG A 78 3.30 -7.34 -0.95
CA ARG A 78 3.17 -8.30 -2.07
C ARG A 78 2.67 -7.67 -3.36
N GLY A 79 2.02 -6.53 -3.27
CA GLY A 79 1.44 -5.84 -4.42
C GLY A 79 2.45 -5.16 -5.33
N TRP A 80 3.71 -5.02 -4.90
CA TRP A 80 4.77 -4.47 -5.72
C TRP A 80 5.27 -5.49 -6.74
N HIS A 81 5.47 -5.05 -7.97
CA HIS A 81 6.05 -5.84 -9.05
C HIS A 81 6.79 -4.96 -10.06
N PHE A 82 7.75 -5.57 -10.73
CA PHE A 82 8.45 -4.97 -11.86
C PHE A 82 7.53 -4.97 -13.08
N VAL A 83 7.48 -3.87 -13.80
CA VAL A 83 6.64 -3.74 -15.01
C VAL A 83 7.51 -3.89 -16.25
N ASP A 84 8.46 -2.98 -16.43
CA ASP A 84 9.35 -2.92 -17.58
C ASP A 84 10.61 -2.07 -17.28
N SER A 85 11.54 -2.12 -18.20
CA SER A 85 12.71 -1.23 -18.27
C SER A 85 13.02 -0.91 -19.72
N ASP A 86 13.61 0.26 -19.93
CA ASP A 86 14.18 0.67 -21.21
C ASP A 86 15.52 1.40 -20.97
N LYS A 87 16.06 2.02 -22.02
CA LYS A 87 17.32 2.78 -21.91
C LYS A 87 17.24 3.99 -20.99
N ASP A 88 16.04 4.47 -20.67
CA ASP A 88 15.78 5.70 -19.91
C ASP A 88 15.44 5.42 -18.44
N GLY A 89 15.20 4.14 -18.06
CA GLY A 89 14.92 3.77 -16.67
C GLY A 89 14.11 2.49 -16.49
N ALA A 90 13.57 2.30 -15.28
CA ALA A 90 12.72 1.18 -14.94
C ALA A 90 11.41 1.63 -14.29
N THR A 91 10.39 0.80 -14.44
CA THR A 91 9.06 1.03 -13.85
C THR A 91 8.71 -0.10 -12.88
N ILE A 92 8.40 0.27 -11.64
CA ILE A 92 7.80 -0.62 -10.64
C ILE A 92 6.39 -0.14 -10.29
N ARG A 93 5.50 -1.07 -9.93
CA ARG A 93 4.08 -0.76 -9.68
C ARG A 93 3.54 -1.52 -8.49
N ASN A 94 2.63 -0.87 -7.76
CA ASN A 94 1.86 -1.53 -6.71
C ASN A 94 0.37 -1.58 -7.07
N GLU A 95 -0.20 -2.78 -7.07
CA GLU A 95 -1.60 -3.03 -7.41
C GLU A 95 -2.46 -3.40 -6.19
N ALA A 96 -1.92 -3.33 -4.98
CA ALA A 96 -2.69 -3.64 -3.78
C ALA A 96 -3.93 -2.75 -3.67
N SER A 97 -5.07 -3.39 -3.41
CA SER A 97 -6.35 -2.70 -3.26
C SER A 97 -6.28 -1.66 -2.16
N TYR A 98 -6.84 -0.49 -2.43
CA TYR A 98 -6.87 0.66 -1.52
C TYR A 98 -5.51 1.30 -1.18
N TYR A 99 -4.39 0.79 -1.68
CA TYR A 99 -3.08 1.37 -1.39
C TYR A 99 -2.95 2.80 -1.94
N ALA A 100 -3.32 3.01 -3.21
CA ALA A 100 -3.33 4.36 -3.78
C ALA A 100 -4.16 5.35 -2.95
N PHE A 101 -5.30 4.88 -2.42
CA PHE A 101 -6.14 5.70 -1.55
C PHE A 101 -5.45 6.05 -0.21
N LYS A 102 -4.60 5.16 0.31
CA LYS A 102 -3.79 5.45 1.49
C LYS A 102 -2.72 6.50 1.20
N VAL A 103 -2.11 6.44 0.03
CA VAL A 103 -1.07 7.41 -0.38
C VAL A 103 -1.67 8.79 -0.64
N THR A 104 -2.77 8.88 -1.38
CA THR A 104 -3.33 10.16 -1.82
C THR A 104 -4.40 10.73 -0.90
N GLY A 105 -4.96 9.90 -0.03
CA GLY A 105 -6.17 10.26 0.71
C GLY A 105 -7.41 10.32 -0.19
N GLY A 106 -8.50 10.86 0.35
CA GLY A 106 -9.73 11.06 -0.40
C GLY A 106 -11.00 10.89 0.44
N THR A 107 -12.15 10.92 -0.22
CA THR A 107 -13.45 10.75 0.41
C THR A 107 -14.15 9.49 -0.10
N ILE A 108 -14.54 8.63 0.84
CA ILE A 108 -15.32 7.44 0.56
C ILE A 108 -16.79 7.75 0.80
N THR A 109 -17.63 7.45 -0.18
CA THR A 109 -19.09 7.54 -0.09
C THR A 109 -19.73 6.18 -0.38
N PRO A 110 -20.93 5.89 0.13
CA PRO A 110 -21.62 4.65 -0.18
C PRO A 110 -22.05 4.61 -1.65
N LYS A 111 -21.75 3.50 -2.35
CA LYS A 111 -22.12 3.35 -3.78
C LYS A 111 -23.54 2.83 -3.98
N ARG A 112 -24.04 1.95 -3.11
CA ARG A 112 -25.35 1.27 -3.24
C ARG A 112 -26.24 1.45 -2.00
N ALA A 113 -25.64 1.62 -0.84
CA ALA A 113 -26.34 1.79 0.43
C ALA A 113 -26.59 3.28 0.75
N LYS A 114 -27.52 3.57 1.66
CA LYS A 114 -27.79 4.93 2.11
C LYS A 114 -26.65 5.50 2.97
N ASN A 115 -25.92 4.65 3.69
CA ASN A 115 -24.82 5.02 4.58
C ASN A 115 -23.69 3.99 4.48
N LEU A 116 -22.47 4.42 4.81
CA LEU A 116 -21.36 3.53 5.15
C LEU A 116 -21.60 2.96 6.55
N THR A 117 -21.20 1.72 6.77
CA THR A 117 -21.19 1.06 8.07
C THR A 117 -19.76 0.96 8.58
N ILE A 118 -19.45 1.73 9.62
CA ILE A 118 -18.11 1.73 10.25
C ILE A 118 -18.17 0.83 11.47
N PRO A 119 -17.40 -0.26 11.56
CA PRO A 119 -17.41 -1.16 12.71
C PRO A 119 -16.93 -0.44 13.97
N LEU A 120 -17.63 -0.64 15.07
CA LEU A 120 -17.30 -0.11 16.38
C LEU A 120 -16.77 -1.19 17.34
N ILE A 121 -16.89 -2.46 16.94
CA ILE A 121 -16.40 -3.61 17.70
C ILE A 121 -15.58 -4.52 16.79
N GLN A 122 -14.62 -5.21 17.37
CA GLN A 122 -13.70 -6.08 16.60
C GLN A 122 -14.44 -7.19 15.85
N ALA A 123 -15.43 -7.82 16.44
CA ALA A 123 -16.21 -8.88 15.82
C ALA A 123 -16.97 -8.45 14.55
N ALA A 124 -17.15 -7.15 14.33
CA ALA A 124 -17.81 -6.60 13.14
C ALA A 124 -16.81 -6.10 12.07
N LYS A 125 -15.52 -6.08 12.38
CA LYS A 125 -14.49 -5.58 11.45
C LYS A 125 -14.40 -6.47 10.21
N GLY A 126 -14.34 -5.85 9.04
CA GLY A 126 -14.28 -6.56 7.75
C GLY A 126 -15.60 -7.20 7.31
N LEU A 127 -16.69 -7.06 8.08
CA LEU A 127 -17.98 -7.64 7.76
C LEU A 127 -19.01 -6.58 7.38
N TYR A 128 -19.80 -6.87 6.35
CA TYR A 128 -21.06 -6.14 6.13
C TYR A 128 -22.05 -6.45 7.25
N ALA A 129 -22.94 -5.51 7.56
CA ALA A 129 -23.92 -5.65 8.62
C ALA A 129 -24.82 -6.92 8.46
N SER A 130 -25.17 -7.29 7.23
CA SER A 130 -25.92 -8.52 6.93
C SER A 130 -25.12 -9.79 7.25
N VAL A 131 -23.82 -9.80 6.88
CA VAL A 131 -22.94 -10.95 7.14
C VAL A 131 -22.67 -11.08 8.64
N TYR A 132 -22.49 -9.95 9.34
CA TYR A 132 -22.37 -9.96 10.80
C TYR A 132 -23.60 -10.58 11.48
N GLN A 133 -24.83 -10.21 11.04
CA GLN A 133 -26.07 -10.80 11.56
C GLN A 133 -26.14 -12.32 11.30
N GLN A 134 -25.77 -12.76 10.10
CA GLN A 134 -25.74 -14.19 9.73
C GLN A 134 -24.75 -14.97 10.60
N ASN A 135 -23.54 -14.46 10.77
CA ASN A 135 -22.48 -15.13 11.52
C ASN A 135 -22.76 -15.21 13.03
N THR A 136 -23.45 -14.20 13.57
CA THR A 136 -23.69 -14.11 15.02
C THR A 136 -25.08 -14.55 15.46
N GLY A 137 -26.02 -14.70 14.52
CA GLY A 137 -27.43 -14.92 14.80
C GLY A 137 -28.13 -13.71 15.46
N ARG A 138 -27.42 -12.59 15.63
CA ARG A 138 -27.91 -11.40 16.34
C ARG A 138 -28.52 -10.40 15.37
N ARG A 139 -29.74 -9.97 15.65
CA ARG A 139 -30.42 -8.96 14.83
C ARG A 139 -29.92 -7.56 15.14
N LEU A 140 -29.46 -6.86 14.10
CA LEU A 140 -29.14 -5.44 14.20
C LEU A 140 -30.39 -4.58 14.00
N PHE A 141 -30.48 -3.50 14.75
CA PHE A 141 -31.54 -2.51 14.62
C PHE A 141 -30.98 -1.10 14.68
N LYS A 142 -31.66 -0.16 14.02
CA LYS A 142 -31.35 1.27 14.09
C LYS A 142 -32.33 1.93 15.06
N PRO A 143 -31.86 2.46 16.22
CA PRO A 143 -32.72 3.25 17.09
C PRO A 143 -33.18 4.54 16.40
N LYS A 144 -34.40 4.97 16.70
CA LYS A 144 -34.94 6.22 16.15
C LYS A 144 -34.04 7.40 16.53
N GLY A 145 -33.71 8.22 15.55
CA GLY A 145 -32.88 9.42 15.75
C GLY A 145 -31.38 9.15 16.00
N LYS A 146 -30.90 7.90 15.91
CA LYS A 146 -29.47 7.56 16.07
C LYS A 146 -28.86 7.06 14.76
N ASP A 147 -27.63 7.47 14.47
CA ASP A 147 -26.88 6.99 13.30
C ASP A 147 -25.93 5.86 13.69
N VAL A 148 -26.49 4.82 14.29
CA VAL A 148 -25.81 3.59 14.68
C VAL A 148 -26.68 2.36 14.41
N LEU A 149 -26.05 1.21 14.14
CA LEU A 149 -26.67 -0.09 14.25
C LEU A 149 -26.29 -0.71 15.58
N MET A 150 -27.30 -1.16 16.33
CA MET A 150 -27.16 -1.76 17.66
C MET A 150 -27.67 -3.19 17.65
N GLU A 151 -27.21 -3.97 18.62
CA GLU A 151 -27.73 -5.31 18.93
C GLU A 151 -28.13 -5.41 20.39
N LYS A 152 -28.98 -6.38 20.71
CA LYS A 152 -29.23 -6.78 22.11
C LYS A 152 -28.13 -7.71 22.57
N THR A 153 -27.61 -7.47 23.76
CA THR A 153 -26.64 -8.34 24.43
C THR A 153 -27.37 -9.44 25.23
N GLU A 154 -26.67 -10.51 25.55
CA GLU A 154 -27.20 -11.64 26.32
C GLU A 154 -27.73 -11.21 27.73
N ASN A 155 -27.12 -10.18 28.29
CA ASN A 155 -27.51 -9.60 29.60
C ASN A 155 -28.67 -8.61 29.49
N GLY A 156 -29.41 -8.58 28.38
CA GLY A 156 -30.58 -7.69 28.20
C GLY A 156 -30.21 -6.24 27.84
N GLY A 157 -28.94 -5.88 27.84
CA GLY A 157 -28.46 -4.56 27.42
C GLY A 157 -28.45 -4.39 25.89
N VAL A 158 -27.97 -3.24 25.43
CA VAL A 158 -27.76 -2.94 24.01
C VAL A 158 -26.35 -2.41 23.82
N ARG A 159 -25.70 -2.77 22.69
CA ARG A 159 -24.43 -2.19 22.32
C ARG A 159 -24.43 -1.74 20.86
N ALA A 160 -23.70 -0.67 20.58
CA ALA A 160 -23.46 -0.21 19.21
C ALA A 160 -22.44 -1.13 18.50
N VAL A 161 -22.78 -1.54 17.30
CA VAL A 161 -21.95 -2.45 16.47
C VAL A 161 -21.36 -1.70 15.28
N TYR A 162 -22.14 -0.85 14.63
CA TYR A 162 -21.70 0.00 13.52
C TYR A 162 -22.15 1.44 13.70
N ALA A 163 -21.27 2.37 13.37
CA ALA A 163 -21.68 3.75 13.06
C ALA A 163 -22.18 3.84 11.62
N LEU A 164 -23.20 4.67 11.39
CA LEU A 164 -23.75 4.97 10.08
C LEU A 164 -23.33 6.38 9.66
N VAL A 165 -22.52 6.50 8.60
CA VAL A 165 -22.03 7.79 8.13
C VAL A 165 -22.28 7.97 6.64
N LYS A 166 -22.45 9.22 6.21
CA LYS A 166 -22.67 9.56 4.78
C LYS A 166 -21.41 9.48 3.96
N SER A 167 -20.29 9.83 4.57
CA SER A 167 -18.98 9.81 3.96
C SER A 167 -17.89 9.69 5.02
N VAL A 168 -16.71 9.25 4.59
CA VAL A 168 -15.48 9.28 5.40
C VAL A 168 -14.40 9.93 4.55
N THR A 169 -13.83 11.02 5.02
CA THR A 169 -12.67 11.66 4.39
C THR A 169 -11.42 11.28 5.18
N MET A 170 -10.40 10.85 4.47
CA MET A 170 -9.08 10.51 5.01
C MET A 170 -8.03 11.34 4.27
N GLY A 171 -7.09 11.92 5.03
CA GLY A 171 -5.86 12.46 4.45
C GLY A 171 -4.90 11.35 4.00
N PRO A 172 -3.80 11.71 3.32
CA PRO A 172 -2.69 10.82 3.07
C PRO A 172 -2.23 10.15 4.36
N TRP A 173 -1.91 8.86 4.29
CA TRP A 173 -1.47 8.12 5.46
C TRP A 173 0.05 8.32 5.64
N PRO A 174 0.51 8.83 6.78
CA PRO A 174 1.94 9.11 7.00
C PRO A 174 2.78 7.84 6.83
N GLY A 175 3.87 7.95 6.08
CA GLY A 175 4.76 6.82 5.79
C GLY A 175 4.14 5.73 4.89
N SER A 176 3.03 6.01 4.22
CA SER A 176 2.41 5.03 3.31
C SER A 176 3.19 4.83 2.00
N LEU A 177 4.02 5.77 1.62
CA LEU A 177 4.92 5.69 0.47
C LEU A 177 6.36 5.57 1.00
N PRO A 178 7.22 4.71 0.41
CA PRO A 178 8.66 4.73 0.67
C PRO A 178 9.25 6.11 0.41
N ASP A 179 10.34 6.44 1.09
CA ASP A 179 11.11 7.63 0.77
C ASP A 179 11.68 7.52 -0.65
N GLU A 180 11.58 8.58 -1.43
CA GLU A 180 12.09 8.61 -2.80
C GLU A 180 13.60 8.41 -2.81
N ASP A 181 14.32 8.95 -1.85
CA ASP A 181 15.78 8.82 -1.74
C ASP A 181 16.17 7.35 -1.47
N GLU A 182 15.46 6.63 -0.59
CA GLU A 182 15.73 5.22 -0.31
C GLU A 182 15.58 4.33 -1.56
N ILE A 183 14.56 4.61 -2.38
CA ILE A 183 14.33 3.88 -3.63
C ILE A 183 15.37 4.25 -4.69
N ALA A 184 15.71 5.55 -4.79
CA ALA A 184 16.72 6.06 -5.73
C ALA A 184 18.12 5.54 -5.40
N ASP A 185 18.50 5.50 -4.11
CA ASP A 185 19.78 4.97 -3.65
C ASP A 185 19.92 3.48 -4.02
N ALA A 186 18.91 2.67 -3.72
CA ALA A 186 18.91 1.24 -4.05
C ALA A 186 19.01 1.00 -5.56
N PHE A 187 18.34 1.83 -6.36
CA PHE A 187 18.44 1.79 -7.82
C PHE A 187 19.85 2.16 -8.28
N THR A 188 20.36 3.30 -7.82
CA THR A 188 21.65 3.85 -8.27
C THR A 188 22.81 2.94 -7.90
N GLU A 189 22.86 2.43 -6.66
CA GLU A 189 23.89 1.49 -6.21
C GLU A 189 23.93 0.25 -7.11
N SER A 190 22.79 -0.38 -7.35
CA SER A 190 22.69 -1.57 -8.18
C SER A 190 22.99 -1.29 -9.65
N TYR A 191 22.62 -0.10 -10.16
CA TYR A 191 22.95 0.33 -11.51
C TYR A 191 24.46 0.46 -11.70
N LEU A 192 25.15 1.13 -10.78
CA LEU A 192 26.59 1.36 -10.82
C LEU A 192 27.37 0.06 -10.72
N GLU A 193 27.00 -0.82 -9.79
CA GLU A 193 27.63 -2.16 -9.68
C GLU A 193 27.53 -2.95 -11.00
N HIS A 194 26.37 -2.90 -11.64
CA HIS A 194 26.18 -3.61 -12.91
C HIS A 194 27.01 -3.01 -14.04
N ILE A 195 27.13 -1.68 -14.10
CA ILE A 195 27.99 -1.00 -15.09
C ILE A 195 29.47 -1.34 -14.87
N GLU A 196 29.94 -1.35 -13.62
CA GLU A 196 31.32 -1.74 -13.28
C GLU A 196 31.61 -3.18 -13.73
N ASP A 197 30.64 -4.09 -13.56
CA ASP A 197 30.78 -5.47 -14.02
C ASP A 197 30.86 -5.58 -15.55
N ILE A 198 30.07 -4.80 -16.29
CA ILE A 198 30.17 -4.73 -17.76
C ILE A 198 31.57 -4.26 -18.19
N ILE A 199 32.07 -3.17 -17.57
CA ILE A 199 33.39 -2.61 -17.90
C ILE A 199 34.52 -3.60 -17.61
N SER A 200 34.44 -4.32 -16.50
CA SER A 200 35.48 -5.27 -16.09
C SER A 200 35.60 -6.49 -16.98
N ARG A 201 34.55 -6.81 -17.75
CA ARG A 201 34.47 -7.95 -18.68
C ARG A 201 34.82 -7.59 -20.14
N SER A 202 34.95 -6.29 -20.43
CA SER A 202 35.25 -5.76 -21.80
C SER A 202 36.73 -5.59 -21.98
#